data_8ce08929a66718666c36da8e7a90ee6c
#
_entry.id   8ce08929a66718666c36da8e7a90ee6c
#
_cell.length_a   1.000
_cell.length_b   1.000
_cell.length_c   1.000
_cell.angle_alpha   90.00
_cell.angle_beta   90.00
_cell.angle_gamma   90.00
#
_symmetry.space_group_name_H-M   'P 1'
#
loop_
_entity.id
_entity.type
_entity.pdbx_description
1 polymer ?
#
loop_
_entity_poly.entity_id
_entity_poly.type
_entity_poly.pdbx_seq_one_letter_code
_entity_poly.pdbx_strand_id
1 'polypeptide(L)'
;MRRIIGLALVSGALVLPSQATAAGENTIEVSTQGTAAQASAGCRSVDVARIGRSALGFVVYKFHQVKRWCWSYPRVTSVKTSTYVSNVDPNWDYKGVIASSGSFFRWCCGDARSGHRTFRQGRFDNCIPWIGCIRREYPWVRISVRANGTYSYTTGS
;
A
#
# COMPACT_ATOMS: atom_id res chain seq x y z
N MET A 1 4.77 63.23 24.97
CA MET A 1 5.18 62.09 24.13
C MET A 1 4.37 60.88 24.56
N ARG A 2 3.33 60.51 23.81
CA ARG A 2 2.47 59.36 24.08
C ARG A 2 2.86 58.25 23.11
N ARG A 3 3.36 57.13 23.63
CA ARG A 3 3.61 55.90 22.85
C ARG A 3 2.33 55.08 22.77
N ILE A 4 1.82 54.84 21.56
CA ILE A 4 0.70 53.96 21.27
C ILE A 4 1.33 52.59 20.95
N ILE A 5 1.04 51.58 21.79
CA ILE A 5 1.41 50.19 21.57
C ILE A 5 0.25 49.56 20.80
N GLY A 6 0.50 49.26 19.52
CA GLY A 6 -0.47 48.51 18.67
C GLY A 6 -0.39 47.02 18.97
N LEU A 7 -1.49 46.45 19.44
CA LEU A 7 -1.68 45.03 19.60
C LEU A 7 -2.08 44.41 18.23
N ALA A 8 -1.21 43.61 17.64
CA ALA A 8 -1.52 42.85 16.45
C ALA A 8 -2.21 41.54 16.84
N LEU A 9 -3.50 41.42 16.53
CA LEU A 9 -4.27 40.20 16.64
C LEU A 9 -3.92 39.28 15.46
N VAL A 10 -3.18 38.22 15.72
CA VAL A 10 -2.94 37.13 14.76
C VAL A 10 -4.14 36.19 14.79
N SER A 11 -5.03 36.33 13.81
CA SER A 11 -6.14 35.37 13.59
C SER A 11 -5.56 34.12 12.96
N GLY A 12 -5.32 33.08 13.75
CA GLY A 12 -4.99 31.75 13.27
C GLY A 12 -6.22 31.07 12.66
N ALA A 13 -6.26 30.97 11.34
CA ALA A 13 -7.23 30.13 10.64
C ALA A 13 -6.89 28.67 10.87
N LEU A 14 -7.70 27.96 11.67
CA LEU A 14 -7.70 26.52 11.78
C LEU A 14 -8.21 25.91 10.45
N VAL A 15 -7.29 25.51 9.61
CA VAL A 15 -7.60 24.68 8.43
C VAL A 15 -7.87 23.26 8.94
N LEU A 16 -9.14 22.92 9.15
CA LEU A 16 -9.56 21.55 9.35
C LEU A 16 -9.35 20.78 8.03
N PRO A 17 -8.64 19.64 8.05
CA PRO A 17 -8.58 18.80 6.85
C PRO A 17 -9.97 18.25 6.59
N SER A 18 -10.58 18.66 5.47
CA SER A 18 -11.80 18.07 4.95
C SER A 18 -11.52 16.61 4.62
N GLN A 19 -11.95 15.70 5.49
CA GLN A 19 -12.06 14.28 5.15
C GLN A 19 -13.25 14.14 4.21
N ALA A 20 -12.98 14.15 2.92
CA ALA A 20 -13.94 13.70 1.92
C ALA A 20 -14.15 12.19 2.14
N THR A 21 -15.16 11.82 2.89
CA THR A 21 -15.72 10.47 2.91
C THR A 21 -16.40 10.23 1.57
N ALA A 22 -15.63 9.84 0.57
CA ALA A 22 -16.18 9.14 -0.56
C ALA A 22 -16.68 7.79 -0.05
N ALA A 23 -18.00 7.60 -0.04
CA ALA A 23 -18.65 6.31 0.13
C ALA A 23 -18.41 5.47 -1.13
N GLY A 24 -17.14 5.10 -1.38
CA GLY A 24 -16.68 4.11 -2.33
C GLY A 24 -16.16 2.95 -1.50
N GLU A 25 -16.63 1.75 -1.77
CA GLU A 25 -16.18 0.51 -1.15
C GLU A 25 -14.65 0.51 -1.02
N ASN A 26 -14.13 0.73 0.19
CA ASN A 26 -12.69 0.69 0.45
C ASN A 26 -12.20 -0.76 0.24
N THR A 27 -11.84 -1.09 -0.99
CA THR A 27 -11.25 -2.39 -1.35
C THR A 27 -9.74 -2.43 -1.14
N ILE A 28 -9.16 -1.38 -0.56
CA ILE A 28 -7.72 -1.21 -0.35
C ILE A 28 -7.45 -0.65 1.03
N GLU A 29 -6.47 -1.23 1.71
CA GLU A 29 -5.93 -0.75 2.98
C GLU A 29 -4.43 -0.54 2.84
N VAL A 30 -3.89 0.59 3.37
CA VAL A 30 -2.47 0.91 3.25
C VAL A 30 -1.92 1.44 4.57
N SER A 31 -0.81 0.88 5.02
CA SER A 31 -0.04 1.40 6.15
C SER A 31 1.44 1.59 5.78
N THR A 32 2.10 2.55 6.43
CA THR A 32 3.51 2.84 6.17
C THR A 32 4.29 3.08 7.46
N GLN A 33 5.56 2.66 7.48
CA GLN A 33 6.48 2.85 8.60
C GLN A 33 7.90 3.16 8.10
N GLY A 34 8.69 3.88 8.88
CA GLY A 34 10.12 4.14 8.64
C GLY A 34 10.44 5.59 8.29
N THR A 35 11.61 5.79 7.69
CA THR A 35 12.16 7.11 7.35
C THR A 35 11.21 7.93 6.49
N ALA A 36 11.12 9.24 6.74
CA ALA A 36 10.31 10.15 5.94
C ALA A 36 10.69 10.07 4.45
N ALA A 37 9.71 10.28 3.58
CA ALA A 37 9.98 10.44 2.15
C ALA A 37 10.85 11.66 1.88
N GLN A 38 11.64 11.64 0.78
CA GLN A 38 12.57 12.68 0.33
C GLN A 38 13.86 12.83 1.15
N ALA A 39 14.09 12.03 2.20
CA ALA A 39 15.40 11.94 2.82
C ALA A 39 16.44 11.40 1.81
N SER A 40 17.70 11.86 1.92
CA SER A 40 18.81 11.43 1.04
C SER A 40 19.13 9.94 1.19
N ALA A 41 18.92 9.38 2.38
CA ALA A 41 19.05 7.96 2.68
C ALA A 41 18.05 7.53 3.76
N GLY A 42 17.69 6.26 3.76
CA GLY A 42 16.80 5.69 4.78
C GLY A 42 16.21 4.35 4.39
N CYS A 43 15.36 3.82 5.27
CA CYS A 43 14.58 2.61 5.03
C CYS A 43 13.12 2.88 5.34
N ARG A 44 12.24 2.24 4.58
CA ARG A 44 10.78 2.35 4.74
C ARG A 44 10.10 1.03 4.46
N SER A 45 8.93 0.84 5.06
CA SER A 45 8.05 -0.28 4.80
C SER A 45 6.66 0.24 4.43
N VAL A 46 6.02 -0.45 3.50
CA VAL A 46 4.61 -0.26 3.16
C VAL A 46 3.92 -1.60 3.12
N ASP A 47 2.74 -1.67 3.72
CA ASP A 47 1.80 -2.79 3.60
C ASP A 47 0.59 -2.32 2.79
N VAL A 48 0.28 -3.02 1.72
CA VAL A 48 -0.88 -2.76 0.86
C VAL A 48 -1.71 -4.02 0.82
N ALA A 49 -2.96 -3.91 1.26
CA ALA A 49 -3.92 -5.00 1.22
C ALA A 49 -4.99 -4.79 0.14
N ARG A 50 -5.24 -5.82 -0.65
CA ARG A 50 -6.46 -5.95 -1.47
C ARG A 50 -7.51 -6.67 -0.65
N ILE A 51 -8.68 -6.05 -0.47
CA ILE A 51 -9.79 -6.57 0.32
C ILE A 51 -10.80 -7.23 -0.63
N GLY A 52 -11.07 -8.51 -0.40
CA GLY A 52 -12.19 -9.23 -1.03
C GLY A 52 -13.46 -9.03 -0.23
N ARG A 53 -14.58 -8.84 -0.95
CA ARG A 53 -15.90 -8.66 -0.33
C ARG A 53 -16.92 -9.61 -0.93
N SER A 54 -17.87 -10.05 -0.08
CA SER A 54 -19.07 -10.76 -0.53
C SER A 54 -20.01 -9.83 -1.30
N ALA A 55 -21.02 -10.39 -1.95
CA ALA A 55 -22.10 -9.62 -2.59
C ALA A 55 -22.86 -8.71 -1.61
N LEU A 56 -22.86 -9.02 -0.31
CA LEU A 56 -23.45 -8.23 0.76
C LEU A 56 -22.49 -7.19 1.35
N GLY A 57 -21.28 -7.03 0.81
CA GLY A 57 -20.27 -6.06 1.26
C GLY A 57 -19.40 -6.51 2.44
N PHE A 58 -19.61 -7.69 3.03
CA PHE A 58 -18.78 -8.20 4.12
C PHE A 58 -17.37 -8.53 3.63
N VAL A 59 -16.35 -8.20 4.43
CA VAL A 59 -14.97 -8.59 4.15
C VAL A 59 -14.84 -10.11 4.27
N VAL A 60 -14.39 -10.76 3.20
CA VAL A 60 -14.21 -12.22 3.16
C VAL A 60 -12.73 -12.64 3.15
N TYR A 61 -11.83 -11.76 2.77
CA TYR A 61 -10.39 -11.91 2.95
C TYR A 61 -9.66 -10.58 2.76
N LYS A 62 -8.43 -10.50 3.25
CA LYS A 62 -7.45 -9.47 2.90
C LYS A 62 -6.17 -10.15 2.39
N PHE A 63 -5.74 -9.80 1.19
CA PHE A 63 -4.47 -10.24 0.60
C PHE A 63 -3.46 -9.10 0.70
N HIS A 64 -2.44 -9.28 1.54
CA HIS A 64 -1.41 -8.29 1.86
C HIS A 64 -0.13 -8.52 1.06
N GLN A 65 0.47 -7.42 0.59
CA GLN A 65 1.85 -7.37 0.15
C GLN A 65 2.61 -6.34 0.97
N VAL A 66 3.58 -6.80 1.75
CA VAL A 66 4.51 -5.94 2.49
C VAL A 66 5.77 -5.75 1.67
N LYS A 67 6.19 -4.51 1.50
CA LYS A 67 7.44 -4.18 0.84
C LYS A 67 8.27 -3.27 1.73
N ARG A 68 9.46 -3.76 2.13
CA ARG A 68 10.49 -2.98 2.80
C ARG A 68 11.59 -2.67 1.82
N TRP A 69 12.03 -1.41 1.79
CA TRP A 69 13.18 -1.00 0.97
C TRP A 69 14.03 0.00 1.71
N CYS A 70 15.33 0.00 1.37
CA CYS A 70 16.27 1.03 1.79
C CYS A 70 16.84 1.72 0.56
N TRP A 71 17.25 2.95 0.72
CA TRP A 71 17.85 3.76 -0.34
C TRP A 71 18.99 4.62 0.20
N SER A 72 19.91 4.93 -0.71
CA SER A 72 20.86 6.02 -0.63
C SER A 72 20.78 6.70 -2.00
N TYR A 73 20.20 7.89 -2.03
CA TYR A 73 19.90 8.58 -3.28
C TYR A 73 21.14 8.71 -4.18
N PRO A 74 21.03 8.39 -5.48
CA PRO A 74 19.81 8.12 -6.26
C PRO A 74 19.44 6.62 -6.41
N ARG A 75 19.90 5.74 -5.53
CA ARG A 75 19.80 4.28 -5.69
C ARG A 75 18.96 3.62 -4.59
N VAL A 76 18.12 2.65 -4.97
CA VAL A 76 17.52 1.67 -4.06
C VAL A 76 18.58 0.63 -3.73
N THR A 77 18.96 0.50 -2.46
CA THR A 77 20.08 -0.33 -1.99
C THR A 77 19.64 -1.73 -1.60
N SER A 78 18.45 -1.86 -1.01
CA SER A 78 17.90 -3.17 -0.66
C SER A 78 16.38 -3.21 -0.80
N VAL A 79 15.84 -4.40 -1.05
CA VAL A 79 14.39 -4.65 -1.15
C VAL A 79 14.07 -6.01 -0.56
N LYS A 80 13.08 -6.05 0.33
CA LYS A 80 12.46 -7.29 0.83
C LYS A 80 10.96 -7.20 0.59
N THR A 81 10.37 -8.29 0.07
CA THR A 81 8.93 -8.38 -0.18
C THR A 81 8.40 -9.65 0.44
N SER A 82 7.28 -9.56 1.15
CA SER A 82 6.54 -10.69 1.69
C SER A 82 5.05 -10.52 1.41
N THR A 83 4.30 -11.60 1.55
CA THR A 83 2.85 -11.63 1.46
C THR A 83 2.28 -12.39 2.64
N TYR A 84 1.10 -12.00 3.08
CA TYR A 84 0.30 -12.74 4.04
C TYR A 84 -1.18 -12.48 3.79
N VAL A 85 -2.03 -13.23 4.46
CA VAL A 85 -3.49 -13.09 4.39
C VAL A 85 -4.06 -12.88 5.78
N SER A 86 -5.14 -12.14 5.86
CA SER A 86 -5.88 -11.92 7.11
C SER A 86 -7.38 -11.87 6.85
N ASN A 87 -8.18 -11.98 7.91
CA ASN A 87 -9.64 -11.93 7.84
C ASN A 87 -10.23 -12.89 6.79
N VAL A 88 -9.70 -14.12 6.73
CA VAL A 88 -10.20 -15.13 5.78
C VAL A 88 -11.45 -15.78 6.38
N ASP A 89 -12.57 -15.61 5.69
CA ASP A 89 -13.83 -16.27 6.02
C ASP A 89 -13.69 -17.79 5.92
N PRO A 90 -14.31 -18.61 6.80
CA PRO A 90 -14.18 -20.08 6.80
C PRO A 90 -14.54 -20.76 5.48
N ASN A 91 -15.37 -20.16 4.64
CA ASN A 91 -15.71 -20.69 3.32
C ASN A 91 -14.71 -20.33 2.23
N TRP A 92 -13.69 -19.53 2.55
CA TRP A 92 -12.64 -19.11 1.63
C TRP A 92 -11.32 -19.78 1.98
N ASP A 93 -10.69 -20.39 1.00
CA ASP A 93 -9.42 -21.10 1.15
C ASP A 93 -8.32 -20.39 0.33
N TYR A 94 -7.28 -19.96 1.02
CA TYR A 94 -6.12 -19.36 0.37
C TYR A 94 -5.17 -20.42 -0.17
N LYS A 95 -5.00 -20.45 -1.48
CA LYS A 95 -4.17 -21.42 -2.21
C LYS A 95 -2.71 -20.96 -2.42
N GLY A 96 -2.32 -19.86 -1.83
CA GLY A 96 -0.95 -19.34 -1.96
C GLY A 96 -0.78 -18.28 -3.05
N VAL A 97 0.47 -17.85 -3.22
CA VAL A 97 0.87 -16.95 -4.31
C VAL A 97 1.05 -17.75 -5.58
N ILE A 98 0.31 -17.39 -6.64
CA ILE A 98 0.33 -18.08 -7.94
C ILE A 98 1.16 -17.36 -9.00
N ALA A 99 1.38 -16.06 -8.83
CA ALA A 99 2.26 -15.29 -9.71
C ALA A 99 3.03 -14.24 -8.93
N SER A 100 4.30 -14.08 -9.28
CA SER A 100 5.19 -13.10 -8.64
C SER A 100 6.24 -12.60 -9.62
N SER A 101 6.53 -11.30 -9.55
CA SER A 101 7.66 -10.68 -10.25
C SER A 101 8.27 -9.55 -9.43
N GLY A 102 9.51 -9.20 -9.77
CA GLY A 102 10.19 -8.06 -9.16
C GLY A 102 11.35 -7.62 -10.04
N SER A 103 11.49 -6.31 -10.27
CA SER A 103 12.56 -5.75 -11.08
C SER A 103 12.92 -4.33 -10.65
N PHE A 104 14.20 -4.00 -10.78
CA PHE A 104 14.65 -2.61 -10.74
C PHE A 104 14.24 -1.88 -12.02
N PHE A 105 14.06 -0.58 -11.90
CA PHE A 105 13.81 0.29 -13.05
C PHE A 105 14.46 1.65 -12.85
N ARG A 106 14.71 2.33 -13.96
CA ARG A 106 15.18 3.72 -13.96
C ARG A 106 14.00 4.65 -13.74
N TRP A 107 14.03 5.36 -12.63
CA TRP A 107 13.05 6.38 -12.30
C TRP A 107 13.62 7.79 -12.47
N CYS A 108 14.89 8.01 -12.01
CA CYS A 108 15.57 9.30 -12.14
C CYS A 108 17.09 9.13 -12.31
N CYS A 109 17.74 10.24 -12.58
CA CYS A 109 19.17 10.51 -12.33
C CYS A 109 20.13 9.52 -13.01
N GLY A 110 19.71 8.88 -14.11
CA GLY A 110 20.53 7.94 -14.87
C GLY A 110 20.77 6.57 -14.22
N ASP A 111 20.41 6.37 -12.94
CA ASP A 111 20.65 5.10 -12.24
C ASP A 111 19.56 4.06 -12.56
N ALA A 112 19.97 2.91 -13.08
CA ALA A 112 19.07 1.80 -13.43
C ALA A 112 18.39 1.17 -12.19
N ARG A 113 18.87 1.44 -10.98
CA ARG A 113 18.33 0.98 -9.70
C ARG A 113 17.69 2.09 -8.89
N SER A 114 17.28 3.19 -9.53
CA SER A 114 16.60 4.31 -8.83
C SER A 114 15.15 4.01 -8.44
N GLY A 115 14.60 2.91 -8.91
CA GLY A 115 13.30 2.36 -8.47
C GLY A 115 13.27 0.84 -8.50
N HIS A 116 12.30 0.25 -7.78
CA HIS A 116 12.05 -1.18 -7.80
C HIS A 116 10.55 -1.45 -7.75
N ARG A 117 10.06 -2.31 -8.65
CA ARG A 117 8.66 -2.73 -8.73
C ARG A 117 8.53 -4.19 -8.32
N THR A 118 7.45 -4.52 -7.59
CA THR A 118 7.07 -5.92 -7.31
C THR A 118 5.59 -6.12 -7.62
N PHE A 119 5.29 -7.32 -8.07
CA PHE A 119 3.93 -7.80 -8.30
C PHE A 119 3.74 -9.12 -7.55
N ARG A 120 2.58 -9.29 -6.92
CA ARG A 120 2.15 -10.54 -6.27
C ARG A 120 0.67 -10.76 -6.56
N GLN A 121 0.34 -11.99 -6.90
CA GLN A 121 -1.04 -12.43 -7.10
C GLN A 121 -1.30 -13.67 -6.28
N GLY A 122 -2.35 -13.65 -5.47
CA GLY A 122 -2.83 -14.79 -4.71
C GLY A 122 -4.00 -15.49 -5.43
N ARG A 123 -4.36 -16.68 -4.93
CA ARG A 123 -5.58 -17.38 -5.32
C ARG A 123 -6.39 -17.70 -4.08
N PHE A 124 -7.68 -17.40 -4.16
CA PHE A 124 -8.68 -17.77 -3.17
C PHE A 124 -9.79 -18.54 -3.84
N ASP A 125 -10.16 -19.67 -3.24
CA ASP A 125 -11.28 -20.50 -3.66
C ASP A 125 -12.39 -20.40 -2.59
N ASN A 126 -13.61 -20.05 -3.01
CA ASN A 126 -14.80 -20.15 -2.14
C ASN A 126 -15.40 -21.53 -2.31
N CYS A 127 -15.30 -22.35 -1.27
CA CYS A 127 -15.72 -23.73 -1.30
C CYS A 127 -16.77 -24.00 -0.21
N ILE A 128 -17.92 -24.51 -0.62
CA ILE A 128 -19.02 -24.88 0.27
C ILE A 128 -18.95 -26.40 0.48
N PRO A 129 -19.00 -26.88 1.75
CA PRO A 129 -19.07 -28.31 2.03
C PRO A 129 -20.18 -28.98 1.20
N TRP A 130 -19.89 -30.14 0.64
CA TRP A 130 -20.79 -30.99 -0.17
C TRP A 130 -21.15 -30.43 -1.56
N ILE A 131 -20.96 -29.15 -1.83
CA ILE A 131 -21.24 -28.50 -3.13
C ILE A 131 -19.96 -28.35 -3.95
N GLY A 132 -18.81 -28.11 -3.29
CA GLY A 132 -17.53 -27.83 -3.94
C GLY A 132 -17.22 -26.35 -4.04
N CYS A 133 -16.23 -25.99 -4.84
CA CYS A 133 -15.78 -24.60 -4.99
C CYS A 133 -16.60 -23.90 -6.07
N ILE A 134 -17.39 -22.91 -5.65
CA ILE A 134 -18.34 -22.16 -6.48
C ILE A 134 -17.76 -20.87 -7.07
N ARG A 135 -16.70 -20.32 -6.47
CA ARG A 135 -16.07 -19.08 -6.91
C ARG A 135 -14.56 -19.15 -6.71
N ARG A 136 -13.84 -18.49 -7.59
CA ARG A 136 -12.38 -18.37 -7.53
C ARG A 136 -11.99 -16.93 -7.80
N GLU A 137 -11.10 -16.38 -6.96
CA GLU A 137 -10.61 -15.00 -7.08
C GLU A 137 -9.09 -14.95 -7.10
N TYR A 138 -8.55 -13.97 -7.81
CA TYR A 138 -7.12 -13.80 -8.05
C TYR A 138 -6.67 -12.38 -7.66
N PRO A 139 -6.80 -11.99 -6.37
CA PRO A 139 -6.35 -10.67 -5.95
C PRO A 139 -4.87 -10.47 -6.21
N TRP A 140 -4.52 -9.29 -6.68
CA TRP A 140 -3.14 -8.92 -6.91
C TRP A 140 -2.82 -7.54 -6.38
N VAL A 141 -1.54 -7.35 -6.01
CA VAL A 141 -0.96 -6.09 -5.57
C VAL A 141 0.35 -5.86 -6.33
N ARG A 142 0.53 -4.64 -6.81
CA ARG A 142 1.78 -4.16 -7.40
C ARG A 142 2.25 -2.95 -6.62
N ILE A 143 3.50 -2.96 -6.13
CA ILE A 143 4.11 -1.86 -5.39
C ILE A 143 5.37 -1.42 -6.12
N SER A 144 5.47 -0.13 -6.43
CA SER A 144 6.65 0.52 -6.98
C SER A 144 7.24 1.46 -5.93
N VAL A 145 8.52 1.32 -5.61
CA VAL A 145 9.26 2.17 -4.65
C VAL A 145 10.38 2.90 -5.36
N ARG A 146 10.80 4.04 -4.81
CA ARG A 146 11.81 4.91 -5.40
C ARG A 146 12.91 5.25 -4.39
N ALA A 147 14.07 5.67 -4.92
CA ALA A 147 15.26 6.01 -4.14
C ALA A 147 15.15 7.33 -3.36
N ASN A 148 14.03 7.98 -3.38
CA ASN A 148 13.70 9.14 -2.52
C ASN A 148 12.71 8.78 -1.39
N GLY A 149 12.49 7.48 -1.13
CA GLY A 149 11.55 7.01 -0.12
C GLY A 149 10.07 7.07 -0.50
N THR A 150 9.71 7.54 -1.70
CA THR A 150 8.33 7.53 -2.17
C THR A 150 7.92 6.17 -2.75
N TYR A 151 6.63 5.91 -2.78
CA TYR A 151 6.07 4.70 -3.38
C TYR A 151 4.75 4.99 -4.10
N SER A 152 4.35 4.06 -4.93
CA SER A 152 3.02 3.99 -5.53
C SER A 152 2.56 2.54 -5.58
N TYR A 153 1.27 2.32 -5.63
CA TYR A 153 0.70 0.97 -5.73
C TYR A 153 -0.50 0.93 -6.66
N THR A 154 -0.80 -0.27 -7.15
CA THR A 154 -2.02 -0.62 -7.86
C THR A 154 -2.47 -2.00 -7.42
N THR A 155 -3.77 -2.25 -7.39
CA THR A 155 -4.37 -3.53 -7.00
C THR A 155 -5.50 -3.91 -7.95
N GLY A 156 -5.88 -5.18 -7.94
CA GLY A 156 -7.03 -5.71 -8.67
C GLY A 156 -7.32 -7.17 -8.31
N SER A 157 -8.30 -7.74 -8.99
CA SER A 157 -8.71 -9.15 -8.86
C SER A 157 -9.24 -9.68 -10.18
#